data_e6d69107737233d958c5a2fdde53c48b
#
_entry.id   e6d69107737233d958c5a2fdde53c48b
#
_cell.length_a   1.000
_cell.length_b   1.000
_cell.length_c   1.000
_cell.angle_alpha   90.00
_cell.angle_beta   90.00
_cell.angle_gamma   90.00
#
_symmetry.space_group_name_H-M   'P 1'
#
loop_
_entity.id
_entity.type
_entity.pdbx_description
1 polymer ?
#
loop_
_entity_poly.entity_id
_entity_poly.type
_entity_poly.pdbx_seq_one_letter_code
_entity_poly.pdbx_strand_id
1 'polypeptide(L)'
;MIHPDTVVTCHRNADFDAVAALIGAGLLYPGAALVFPGTQEKPLQALYDEALQYLYAFTPARDIDPSAVRRLVVVDTRQADRLPHVRLLLDKPDMEIHVWDHHPDGEGMVRADFARVDARGVGSTSTLLVEEFERRGLRPRCEEATL
;
A
#
# COMPACT_ATOMS: atom_id res chain seq x y z
N MET A 1 -17.89 -10.18 4.59
CA MET A 1 -16.94 -9.09 4.94
C MET A 1 -15.86 -9.67 5.83
N ILE A 2 -14.64 -9.28 5.63
CA ILE A 2 -13.52 -9.59 6.54
C ILE A 2 -13.32 -8.41 7.49
N HIS A 3 -12.77 -8.68 8.68
CA HIS A 3 -12.62 -7.72 9.77
C HIS A 3 -11.14 -7.51 10.15
N PRO A 4 -10.29 -7.01 9.23
CA PRO A 4 -8.89 -6.78 9.54
C PRO A 4 -8.74 -5.55 10.43
N ASP A 5 -7.79 -5.58 11.36
CA ASP A 5 -7.41 -4.40 12.13
C ASP A 5 -6.60 -3.39 11.31
N THR A 6 -5.80 -3.88 10.38
CA THR A 6 -4.93 -3.09 9.51
C THR A 6 -5.22 -3.37 8.03
N VAL A 7 -5.30 -2.32 7.24
CA VAL A 7 -5.40 -2.34 5.77
C VAL A 7 -4.16 -1.70 5.18
N VAL A 8 -3.56 -2.34 4.18
CA VAL A 8 -2.51 -1.76 3.33
C VAL A 8 -3.09 -1.53 1.94
N THR A 9 -2.85 -0.38 1.35
CA THR A 9 -3.33 -0.05 0.00
C THR A 9 -2.37 0.89 -0.73
N CYS A 10 -2.48 0.92 -2.06
CA CYS A 10 -1.77 1.83 -2.94
C CYS A 10 -2.76 2.68 -3.76
N HIS A 11 -2.25 3.51 -4.66
CA HIS A 11 -3.09 4.37 -5.49
C HIS A 11 -3.88 3.62 -6.57
N ARG A 12 -5.00 4.20 -7.03
CA ARG A 12 -5.71 3.72 -8.23
C ARG A 12 -4.80 3.84 -9.45
N ASN A 13 -5.02 2.96 -10.45
CA ASN A 13 -4.18 2.82 -11.62
C ASN A 13 -2.72 2.51 -11.23
N ALA A 14 -2.59 1.45 -10.39
CA ALA A 14 -1.33 1.02 -9.82
C ALA A 14 -0.30 0.68 -10.91
N ASP A 15 0.92 1.13 -10.71
CA ASP A 15 2.10 0.74 -11.47
C ASP A 15 2.92 -0.34 -10.74
N PHE A 16 4.10 -0.67 -11.25
CA PHE A 16 4.95 -1.70 -10.65
C PHE A 16 5.43 -1.34 -9.25
N ASP A 17 5.80 -0.05 -9.00
CA ASP A 17 6.25 0.37 -7.68
C ASP A 17 5.11 0.32 -6.66
N ALA A 18 3.92 0.79 -7.04
CA ALA A 18 2.73 0.75 -6.19
C ALA A 18 2.40 -0.68 -5.73
N VAL A 19 2.47 -1.67 -6.64
CA VAL A 19 2.17 -3.07 -6.31
C VAL A 19 3.30 -3.70 -5.50
N ALA A 20 4.55 -3.48 -5.88
CA ALA A 20 5.70 -3.96 -5.11
C ALA A 20 5.68 -3.38 -3.68
N ALA A 21 5.41 -2.08 -3.55
CA ALA A 21 5.26 -1.44 -2.24
C ALA A 21 4.06 -1.98 -1.45
N LEU A 22 2.92 -2.26 -2.07
CA LEU A 22 1.76 -2.87 -1.42
C LEU A 22 2.11 -4.24 -0.82
N ILE A 23 2.77 -5.09 -1.60
CA ILE A 23 3.19 -6.43 -1.17
C ILE A 23 4.28 -6.33 -0.09
N GLY A 24 5.29 -5.49 -0.31
CA GLY A 24 6.38 -5.26 0.64
C GLY A 24 5.87 -4.72 1.98
N ALA A 25 4.93 -3.78 1.96
CA ALA A 25 4.32 -3.29 3.21
C ALA A 25 3.57 -4.39 3.97
N GLY A 26 3.02 -5.40 3.28
CA GLY A 26 2.43 -6.57 3.92
C GLY A 26 3.40 -7.33 4.83
N LEU A 27 4.71 -7.31 4.55
CA LEU A 27 5.75 -7.89 5.41
C LEU A 27 6.02 -7.03 6.64
N LEU A 28 5.88 -5.70 6.54
CA LEU A 28 6.06 -4.78 7.67
C LEU A 28 4.84 -4.77 8.60
N TYR A 29 3.67 -5.10 8.08
CA TYR A 29 2.39 -5.11 8.81
C TYR A 29 1.75 -6.50 8.76
N PRO A 30 2.31 -7.49 9.50
CA PRO A 30 1.81 -8.87 9.46
C PRO A 30 0.34 -8.96 9.84
N GLY A 31 -0.43 -9.72 9.05
CA GLY A 31 -1.88 -9.87 9.26
C GLY A 31 -2.74 -8.75 8.65
N ALA A 32 -2.14 -7.75 8.04
CA ALA A 32 -2.88 -6.72 7.33
C ALA A 32 -3.59 -7.28 6.08
N ALA A 33 -4.75 -6.75 5.77
CA ALA A 33 -5.40 -7.00 4.48
C ALA A 33 -4.75 -6.14 3.40
N LEU A 34 -4.29 -6.78 2.33
CA LEU A 34 -3.76 -6.09 1.15
C LEU A 34 -4.92 -5.72 0.23
N VAL A 35 -5.26 -4.45 0.17
CA VAL A 35 -6.36 -3.93 -0.65
C VAL A 35 -5.82 -3.35 -1.93
N PHE A 36 -5.93 -4.12 -3.01
CA PHE A 36 -5.60 -3.66 -4.35
C PHE A 36 -6.71 -2.75 -4.89
N PRO A 37 -6.39 -1.63 -5.56
CA PRO A 37 -7.40 -0.63 -5.97
C PRO A 37 -8.33 -1.09 -7.10
N GLY A 38 -8.08 -2.26 -7.70
CA GLY A 38 -8.88 -2.83 -8.78
C GLY A 38 -8.58 -2.24 -10.17
N THR A 39 -7.62 -1.34 -10.27
CA THR A 39 -7.14 -0.77 -11.52
C THR A 39 -5.63 -0.67 -11.52
N GLN A 40 -5.01 -0.98 -12.66
CA GLN A 40 -3.57 -0.95 -12.86
C GLN A 40 -3.21 -0.41 -14.25
N GLU A 41 -1.96 -0.03 -14.41
CA GLU A 41 -1.42 0.34 -15.71
C GLU A 41 -1.32 -0.87 -16.65
N LYS A 42 -1.41 -0.60 -17.96
CA LYS A 42 -1.35 -1.66 -18.98
C LYS A 42 -0.12 -2.58 -18.88
N PRO A 43 1.10 -2.07 -18.62
CA PRO A 43 2.27 -2.94 -18.48
C PRO A 43 2.17 -3.93 -17.31
N LEU A 44 1.51 -3.51 -16.21
CA LEU A 44 1.31 -4.35 -15.03
C LEU A 44 0.19 -5.38 -15.22
N GLN A 45 -0.78 -5.12 -16.13
CA GLN A 45 -1.95 -5.97 -16.33
C GLN A 45 -1.58 -7.44 -16.58
N ALA A 46 -0.63 -7.69 -17.47
CA ALA A 46 -0.22 -9.06 -17.81
C ALA A 46 0.35 -9.80 -16.58
N LEU A 47 1.25 -9.15 -15.83
CA LEU A 47 1.81 -9.74 -14.61
C LEU A 47 0.73 -9.98 -13.55
N TYR A 48 -0.21 -9.06 -13.41
CA TYR A 48 -1.32 -9.22 -12.47
C TYR A 48 -2.18 -10.43 -12.82
N ASP A 49 -2.58 -10.56 -14.08
CA ASP A 49 -3.46 -11.64 -14.56
C ASP A 49 -2.77 -13.01 -14.55
N GLU A 50 -1.47 -13.05 -14.86
CA GLU A 50 -0.71 -14.30 -14.97
C GLU A 50 -0.15 -14.79 -13.63
N ALA A 51 0.15 -13.91 -12.69
CA ALA A 51 0.87 -14.27 -11.49
C ALA A 51 0.30 -13.65 -10.19
N LEU A 52 0.24 -12.32 -10.08
CA LEU A 52 0.05 -11.66 -8.79
C LEU A 52 -1.26 -12.04 -8.10
N GLN A 53 -2.36 -12.13 -8.84
CA GLN A 53 -3.66 -12.49 -8.27
C GLN A 53 -3.72 -13.92 -7.69
N TYR A 54 -2.78 -14.79 -8.08
CA TYR A 54 -2.68 -16.16 -7.57
C TYR A 54 -1.66 -16.30 -6.45
N LEU A 55 -0.62 -15.46 -6.45
CA LEU A 55 0.44 -15.49 -5.45
C LEU A 55 0.08 -14.73 -4.18
N TYR A 56 -0.76 -13.69 -4.29
CA TYR A 56 -1.11 -12.81 -3.17
C TYR A 56 -2.62 -12.75 -2.98
N ALA A 57 -3.04 -12.85 -1.72
CA ALA A 57 -4.45 -12.74 -1.34
C ALA A 57 -4.87 -11.27 -1.27
N PHE A 58 -5.06 -10.63 -2.41
CA PHE A 58 -5.62 -9.28 -2.44
C PHE A 58 -7.10 -9.30 -2.04
N THR A 59 -7.47 -8.37 -1.18
CA THR A 59 -8.84 -8.20 -0.70
C THR A 59 -9.50 -7.04 -1.43
N PRO A 60 -10.66 -7.22 -2.08
CA PRO A 60 -11.42 -6.11 -2.61
C PRO A 60 -11.86 -5.14 -1.50
N ALA A 61 -11.75 -3.83 -1.73
CA ALA A 61 -12.11 -2.82 -0.72
C ALA A 61 -13.56 -2.97 -0.22
N ARG A 62 -14.49 -3.39 -1.09
CA ARG A 62 -15.90 -3.64 -0.72
C ARG A 62 -16.11 -4.77 0.29
N ASP A 63 -15.13 -5.67 0.44
CA ASP A 63 -15.20 -6.83 1.33
C ASP A 63 -14.61 -6.52 2.73
N ILE A 64 -14.03 -5.33 2.91
CA ILE A 64 -13.53 -4.83 4.18
C ILE A 64 -14.69 -4.26 5.00
N ASP A 65 -14.77 -4.62 6.28
CA ASP A 65 -15.62 -3.91 7.24
C ASP A 65 -14.88 -2.67 7.77
N PRO A 66 -15.27 -1.45 7.39
CA PRO A 66 -14.57 -0.24 7.82
C PRO A 66 -14.59 -0.04 9.34
N SER A 67 -15.60 -0.60 10.04
CA SER A 67 -15.73 -0.44 11.50
C SER A 67 -14.63 -1.19 12.26
N ALA A 68 -14.12 -2.28 11.69
CA ALA A 68 -13.07 -3.09 12.29
C ALA A 68 -11.66 -2.49 12.08
N VAL A 69 -11.46 -1.69 11.01
CA VAL A 69 -10.15 -1.15 10.67
C VAL A 69 -9.76 -0.03 11.62
N ARG A 70 -8.57 -0.13 12.20
CA ARG A 70 -7.97 0.89 13.08
C ARG A 70 -6.76 1.56 12.46
N ARG A 71 -6.07 0.86 11.54
CA ARG A 71 -4.90 1.38 10.84
C ARG A 71 -5.03 1.24 9.34
N LEU A 72 -4.77 2.33 8.65
CA LEU A 72 -4.65 2.39 7.20
C LEU A 72 -3.19 2.70 6.84
N VAL A 73 -2.56 1.81 6.09
CA VAL A 73 -1.22 1.99 5.53
C VAL A 73 -1.36 2.32 4.05
N VAL A 74 -0.88 3.48 3.67
CA VAL A 74 -0.90 3.96 2.29
C VAL A 74 0.51 3.92 1.74
N VAL A 75 0.69 3.30 0.59
CA VAL A 75 1.98 3.22 -0.10
C VAL A 75 1.92 3.88 -1.46
N ASP A 76 3.04 4.46 -1.85
CA ASP A 76 3.29 5.04 -3.17
C ASP A 76 2.35 6.19 -3.57
N THR A 77 1.74 6.80 -2.60
CA THR A 77 1.01 8.07 -2.75
C THR A 77 0.69 8.69 -1.41
N ARG A 78 0.50 10.00 -1.40
CA ARG A 78 -0.09 10.76 -0.28
C ARG A 78 -1.33 11.53 -0.68
N GLN A 79 -1.75 11.43 -1.93
CA GLN A 79 -2.89 12.19 -2.46
C GLN A 79 -4.20 11.45 -2.22
N ALA A 80 -5.14 12.09 -1.49
CA ALA A 80 -6.42 11.49 -1.12
C ALA A 80 -7.32 11.18 -2.34
N ASP A 81 -7.22 11.95 -3.41
CA ASP A 81 -7.98 11.75 -4.64
C ASP A 81 -7.53 10.52 -5.44
N ARG A 82 -6.32 10.04 -5.19
CA ARG A 82 -5.81 8.77 -5.77
C ARG A 82 -6.28 7.53 -5.01
N LEU A 83 -7.01 7.70 -3.89
CA LEU A 83 -7.43 6.64 -2.97
C LEU A 83 -8.96 6.51 -2.84
N PRO A 84 -9.76 6.61 -3.93
CA PRO A 84 -11.22 6.62 -3.82
C PRO A 84 -11.80 5.33 -3.24
N HIS A 85 -11.13 4.19 -3.43
CA HIS A 85 -11.55 2.87 -2.98
C HIS A 85 -11.47 2.67 -1.46
N VAL A 86 -10.71 3.51 -0.73
CA VAL A 86 -10.61 3.50 0.74
C VAL A 86 -11.07 4.81 1.37
N ARG A 87 -11.89 5.59 0.66
CA ARG A 87 -12.35 6.90 1.14
C ARG A 87 -13.02 6.83 2.51
N LEU A 88 -13.84 5.81 2.75
CA LEU A 88 -14.50 5.61 4.06
C LEU A 88 -13.51 5.44 5.20
N LEU A 89 -12.35 4.86 4.95
CA LEU A 89 -11.28 4.73 5.95
C LEU A 89 -10.57 6.06 6.17
N LEU A 90 -10.27 6.79 5.09
CA LEU A 90 -9.61 8.11 5.19
C LEU A 90 -10.46 9.13 5.95
N ASP A 91 -11.77 9.08 5.81
CA ASP A 91 -12.70 10.02 6.47
C ASP A 91 -13.01 9.65 7.93
N LYS A 92 -12.49 8.53 8.42
CA LYS A 92 -12.71 8.07 9.79
C LYS A 92 -11.83 8.87 10.78
N PRO A 93 -12.42 9.53 11.81
CA PRO A 93 -11.69 10.50 12.63
C PRO A 93 -10.59 9.88 13.51
N ASP A 94 -10.75 8.62 13.90
CA ASP A 94 -9.85 7.86 14.78
C ASP A 94 -8.96 6.86 13.99
N MET A 95 -8.88 6.99 12.67
CA MET A 95 -8.01 6.16 11.84
C MET A 95 -6.54 6.53 12.07
N GLU A 96 -5.73 5.54 12.43
CA GLU A 96 -4.28 5.67 12.43
C GLU A 96 -3.78 5.50 10.99
N ILE A 97 -3.16 6.54 10.42
CA ILE A 97 -2.71 6.53 9.02
C ILE A 97 -1.19 6.52 8.96
N HIS A 98 -0.65 5.47 8.33
CA HIS A 98 0.77 5.32 8.02
C HIS A 98 0.99 5.55 6.52
N VAL A 99 2.04 6.28 6.18
CA VAL A 99 2.38 6.60 4.78
C VAL A 99 3.82 6.20 4.48
N TRP A 100 3.99 5.53 3.34
CA TRP A 100 5.29 5.23 2.71
C TRP A 100 5.25 5.76 1.29
N ASP A 101 6.04 6.79 0.99
CA ASP A 101 5.94 7.48 -0.30
C ASP A 101 7.26 8.15 -0.67
N HIS A 102 7.58 8.18 -1.96
CA HIS A 102 8.77 8.83 -2.48
C HIS A 102 8.47 10.10 -3.31
N HIS A 103 7.19 10.41 -3.51
CA HIS A 103 6.79 11.55 -4.30
C HIS A 103 7.01 12.88 -3.54
N PRO A 104 7.23 14.00 -4.25
CA PRO A 104 7.31 15.32 -3.64
C PRO A 104 5.98 15.75 -3.02
N ASP A 105 6.04 16.76 -2.16
CA ASP A 105 4.85 17.37 -1.57
C ASP A 105 3.92 17.96 -2.64
N GLY A 106 2.61 17.85 -2.41
CA GLY A 106 1.55 18.32 -3.29
C GLY A 106 0.31 18.77 -2.52
N GLU A 107 -0.73 19.13 -3.24
CA GLU A 107 -2.03 19.48 -2.65
C GLU A 107 -2.87 18.23 -2.35
N GLY A 108 -3.82 18.33 -1.41
CA GLY A 108 -4.78 17.27 -1.11
C GLY A 108 -4.16 16.03 -0.46
N MET A 109 -3.07 16.22 0.28
CA MET A 109 -2.40 15.12 0.98
C MET A 109 -3.22 14.60 2.15
N VAL A 110 -3.15 13.28 2.36
CA VAL A 110 -3.75 12.63 3.52
C VAL A 110 -3.01 13.03 4.80
N ARG A 111 -3.74 13.16 5.89
CA ARG A 111 -3.15 13.22 7.23
C ARG A 111 -2.38 11.93 7.49
N ALA A 112 -1.21 12.01 8.09
CA ALA A 112 -0.43 10.86 8.49
C ALA A 112 -0.02 10.97 9.96
N ASP A 113 -0.21 9.89 10.72
CA ASP A 113 0.28 9.75 12.09
C ASP A 113 1.73 9.25 12.10
N PHE A 114 2.07 8.47 11.06
CA PHE A 114 3.44 8.07 10.73
C PHE A 114 3.68 8.27 9.23
N ALA A 115 4.80 8.87 8.89
CA ALA A 115 5.20 9.02 7.49
C ALA A 115 6.70 8.70 7.31
N ARG A 116 7.02 7.80 6.39
CA ARG A 116 8.35 7.60 5.83
C ARG A 116 8.33 8.12 4.41
N VAL A 117 8.79 9.35 4.26
CA VAL A 117 8.85 10.04 2.97
C VAL A 117 10.28 10.44 2.69
N ASP A 118 10.80 10.12 1.52
CA ASP A 118 12.13 10.59 1.13
C ASP A 118 12.04 11.81 0.22
N ALA A 119 12.18 12.98 0.83
CA ALA A 119 12.25 14.25 0.13
C ALA A 119 13.54 14.42 -0.72
N ARG A 120 14.52 13.52 -0.59
CA ARG A 120 15.80 13.56 -1.35
C ARG A 120 15.68 12.88 -2.71
N GLY A 121 14.52 12.26 -2.99
CA GLY A 121 14.24 11.71 -4.30
C GLY A 121 14.84 10.32 -4.52
N VAL A 122 14.55 9.35 -3.63
CA VAL A 122 14.73 7.94 -4.01
C VAL A 122 13.86 7.62 -5.22
N GLY A 123 14.30 6.67 -6.02
CA GLY A 123 13.64 6.34 -7.28
C GLY A 123 12.32 5.57 -7.14
N SER A 124 12.02 5.04 -5.94
CA SER A 124 10.81 4.23 -5.69
C SER A 124 10.45 4.15 -4.22
N THR A 125 9.18 3.94 -3.91
CA THR A 125 8.68 3.62 -2.56
C THR A 125 9.19 2.27 -2.09
N SER A 126 9.37 1.31 -2.99
CA SER A 126 9.95 0.00 -2.70
C SER A 126 11.36 0.11 -2.09
N THR A 127 12.17 1.10 -2.49
CA THR A 127 13.47 1.37 -1.88
C THR A 127 13.35 1.67 -0.39
N LEU A 128 12.38 2.49 0.02
CA LEU A 128 12.15 2.83 1.43
C LEU A 128 11.76 1.60 2.26
N LEU A 129 10.99 0.69 1.67
CA LEU A 129 10.57 -0.55 2.32
C LEU A 129 11.76 -1.50 2.48
N VAL A 130 12.62 -1.63 1.46
CA VAL A 130 13.83 -2.46 1.51
C VAL A 130 14.79 -1.95 2.59
N GLU A 131 15.04 -0.65 2.69
CA GLU A 131 15.83 -0.05 3.78
C GLU A 131 15.25 -0.43 5.16
N GLU A 132 13.93 -0.43 5.31
CA GLU A 132 13.27 -0.81 6.55
C GLU A 132 13.35 -2.32 6.82
N PHE A 133 13.30 -3.16 5.78
CA PHE A 133 13.53 -4.61 5.91
C PHE A 133 14.94 -4.88 6.46
N GLU A 134 15.95 -4.23 5.89
CA GLU A 134 17.34 -4.35 6.36
C GLU A 134 17.47 -3.93 7.82
N ARG A 135 16.88 -2.78 8.17
CA ARG A 135 16.90 -2.26 9.55
C ARG A 135 16.24 -3.21 10.55
N ARG A 136 15.20 -3.95 10.15
CA ARG A 136 14.48 -4.92 10.99
C ARG A 136 15.02 -6.34 10.88
N GLY A 137 15.97 -6.60 10.00
CA GLY A 137 16.46 -7.96 9.70
C GLY A 137 15.41 -8.86 9.04
N LEU A 138 14.43 -8.26 8.35
CA LEU A 138 13.43 -8.97 7.58
C LEU A 138 13.99 -9.36 6.21
N ARG A 139 13.62 -10.55 5.75
CA ARG A 139 14.01 -11.04 4.43
C ARG A 139 12.78 -11.35 3.60
N PRO A 140 12.56 -10.65 2.49
CA PRO A 140 11.51 -11.00 1.55
C PRO A 140 11.78 -12.38 0.95
N ARG A 141 10.72 -13.08 0.55
CA ARG A 141 10.85 -14.32 -0.24
C ARG A 141 11.33 -13.97 -1.66
N CYS A 142 11.78 -14.99 -2.41
CA CYS A 142 12.27 -14.78 -3.77
C CYS A 142 11.22 -14.11 -4.67
N GLU A 143 9.95 -14.51 -4.53
CA GLU A 143 8.84 -13.95 -5.30
C GLU A 143 8.60 -12.47 -5.01
N GLU A 144 8.79 -12.05 -3.76
CA GLU A 144 8.65 -10.66 -3.34
C GLU A 144 9.86 -9.80 -3.75
N ALA A 145 11.04 -10.41 -3.80
CA ALA A 145 12.29 -9.73 -4.17
C ALA A 145 12.44 -9.51 -5.68
N THR A 146 11.58 -10.11 -6.50
CA THR A 146 11.60 -9.99 -7.97
C THR A 146 10.59 -8.98 -8.51
N LEU A 147 9.80 -8.36 -7.67
CA LEU A 147 8.88 -7.27 -8.02
C LEU A 147 9.57 -5.93 -7.89
#